data_d748c9626a066a808ccfcd2c6a4bea88
#
_entry.id   d748c9626a066a808ccfcd2c6a4bea88
#
_cell.length_a   1.000
_cell.length_b   1.000
_cell.length_c   1.000
_cell.angle_alpha   90.00
_cell.angle_beta   90.00
_cell.angle_gamma   90.00
#
_symmetry.space_group_name_H-M   'P 1'
#
loop_
_entity.id
_entity.type
_entity.pdbx_description
1 polymer ?
#
loop_
_entity_poly.entity_id
_entity_poly.type
_entity_poly.pdbx_seq_one_letter_code
_entity_poly.pdbx_strand_id
1 'polypeptide(L)'
;MLMTPGPTAVPEPVRDAMSRELINPDVDPRFREIYDRLTDRLAAVYGVDPSGSGNAGGSGGVGGSEDAARDVVALGGEGILGLEAAVASLVEPGTEVLCLSNGLYGEGFADFVESYGGEATLVAADSDEPLPLDALDEALAADEKDFDVATMVHCETPTGTLNDIGSALDRIAAADAEVLTVVDAVSSLGGVPVPTDRIDVCLGASQKCFSAPPGLATAAVSDRAWAAMEARDPHSLYTNFLPFRDVSDGFPYTHLTTEVVALDAALGLLLDEGLDAVRERHEAAAARCRERGAELGLETVPDPERSSPTVTAFEAPGRAAEIQERLREERDVILATGLGEDAGDVLRVGHMGHNARVDRVDETMDALADVL
;
A
#
# COMPACT_ATOMS: atom_id res chain seq x y z
N MET A 1 -4.71 -10.90 -21.10
CA MET A 1 -4.24 -9.62 -20.48
C MET A 1 -4.49 -9.66 -18.97
N LEU A 2 -3.50 -9.27 -18.13
CA LEU A 2 -3.65 -9.27 -16.67
C LEU A 2 -4.12 -7.90 -16.19
N MET A 3 -5.30 -7.83 -15.55
CA MET A 3 -5.92 -6.61 -15.01
C MET A 3 -6.38 -6.81 -13.56
N THR A 4 -5.57 -7.53 -12.77
CA THR A 4 -5.81 -7.75 -11.35
C THR A 4 -5.27 -6.61 -10.49
N PRO A 5 -5.86 -6.31 -9.32
CA PRO A 5 -5.42 -5.25 -8.40
C PRO A 5 -4.23 -5.66 -7.52
N GLY A 6 -3.30 -6.41 -8.08
CA GLY A 6 -2.08 -6.94 -7.47
C GLY A 6 -2.12 -8.46 -7.33
N PRO A 7 -1.05 -9.14 -7.86
CA PRO A 7 0.01 -8.58 -8.68
C PRO A 7 -0.50 -7.95 -9.97
N THR A 8 0.11 -6.81 -10.37
CA THR A 8 -0.18 -6.14 -11.63
C THR A 8 0.70 -6.65 -12.77
N ALA A 9 0.42 -6.24 -14.01
CA ALA A 9 1.29 -6.55 -15.13
C ALA A 9 2.66 -5.89 -14.96
N VAL A 10 3.72 -6.68 -15.15
CA VAL A 10 5.12 -6.21 -15.10
C VAL A 10 5.55 -5.74 -16.49
N PRO A 11 6.00 -4.50 -16.69
CA PRO A 11 6.41 -3.99 -18.00
C PRO A 11 7.69 -4.65 -18.52
N GLU A 12 7.87 -4.67 -19.86
CA GLU A 12 9.00 -5.34 -20.50
C GLU A 12 10.37 -4.90 -19.96
N PRO A 13 10.67 -3.59 -19.77
CA PRO A 13 11.98 -3.18 -19.24
C PRO A 13 12.27 -3.74 -17.84
N VAL A 14 11.26 -3.95 -17.01
CA VAL A 14 11.40 -4.56 -15.69
C VAL A 14 11.69 -6.06 -15.83
N ARG A 15 10.97 -6.77 -16.72
CA ARG A 15 11.26 -8.19 -17.00
C ARG A 15 12.66 -8.39 -17.56
N ASP A 16 13.13 -7.47 -18.41
CA ASP A 16 14.50 -7.49 -18.95
C ASP A 16 15.55 -7.28 -17.85
N ALA A 17 15.26 -6.40 -16.88
CA ALA A 17 16.12 -6.20 -15.72
C ALA A 17 16.25 -7.48 -14.87
N MET A 18 15.15 -8.23 -14.69
CA MET A 18 15.13 -9.51 -13.96
C MET A 18 15.92 -10.62 -14.64
N SER A 19 16.12 -10.56 -15.96
CA SER A 19 16.85 -11.58 -16.72
C SER A 19 18.37 -11.38 -16.75
N ARG A 20 18.89 -10.33 -16.09
CA ARG A 20 20.32 -10.05 -15.99
C ARG A 20 21.03 -11.06 -15.09
N GLU A 21 22.37 -11.13 -15.24
CA GLU A 21 23.18 -11.94 -14.33
C GLU A 21 22.96 -11.51 -12.87
N LEU A 22 22.72 -12.50 -12.01
CA LEU A 22 22.47 -12.28 -10.59
C LEU A 22 23.73 -11.77 -9.89
N ILE A 23 23.53 -10.78 -9.05
CA ILE A 23 24.54 -10.21 -8.15
C ILE A 23 24.32 -10.85 -6.78
N ASN A 24 25.40 -11.34 -6.16
CA ASN A 24 25.31 -11.87 -4.80
C ASN A 24 25.19 -10.72 -3.79
N PRO A 25 24.08 -10.62 -3.04
CA PRO A 25 23.82 -9.48 -2.14
C PRO A 25 24.76 -9.42 -0.93
N ASP A 26 25.38 -10.56 -0.55
CA ASP A 26 26.18 -10.64 0.66
C ASP A 26 27.65 -10.24 0.45
N VAL A 27 28.14 -10.31 -0.81
CA VAL A 27 29.58 -10.12 -1.10
C VAL A 27 29.90 -9.21 -2.27
N ASP A 28 28.90 -8.85 -3.09
CA ASP A 28 29.12 -7.99 -4.26
C ASP A 28 28.73 -6.54 -3.96
N PRO A 29 29.66 -5.60 -3.92
CA PRO A 29 29.35 -4.21 -3.58
C PRO A 29 28.35 -3.55 -4.54
N ARG A 30 28.21 -4.06 -5.79
CA ARG A 30 27.21 -3.54 -6.74
C ARG A 30 25.79 -3.73 -6.24
N PHE A 31 25.52 -4.73 -5.41
CA PHE A 31 24.19 -4.91 -4.82
C PHE A 31 23.85 -3.75 -3.89
N ARG A 32 24.79 -3.32 -3.06
CA ARG A 32 24.62 -2.17 -2.19
C ARG A 32 24.29 -0.89 -2.98
N GLU A 33 25.04 -0.64 -4.07
CA GLU A 33 24.78 0.51 -4.94
C GLU A 33 23.35 0.49 -5.55
N ILE A 34 22.85 -0.71 -5.87
CA ILE A 34 21.48 -0.88 -6.38
C ILE A 34 20.46 -0.64 -5.26
N TYR A 35 20.70 -1.17 -4.06
CA TYR A 35 19.80 -1.01 -2.93
C TYR A 35 19.73 0.46 -2.47
N ASP A 36 20.86 1.16 -2.39
CA ASP A 36 20.90 2.58 -2.05
C ASP A 36 20.11 3.41 -3.08
N ARG A 37 20.30 3.15 -4.38
CA ARG A 37 19.51 3.80 -5.44
C ARG A 37 18.03 3.43 -5.38
N LEU A 38 17.70 2.19 -5.01
CA LEU A 38 16.31 1.76 -4.79
C LEU A 38 15.66 2.56 -3.67
N THR A 39 16.33 2.71 -2.52
CA THR A 39 15.80 3.46 -1.39
C THR A 39 15.68 4.95 -1.69
N ASP A 40 16.62 5.55 -2.45
CA ASP A 40 16.51 6.93 -2.95
C ASP A 40 15.28 7.12 -3.86
N ARG A 41 15.02 6.17 -4.76
CA ARG A 41 13.84 6.19 -5.65
C ARG A 41 12.54 6.01 -4.87
N LEU A 42 12.53 5.11 -3.90
CA LEU A 42 11.40 4.94 -3.00
C LEU A 42 11.13 6.22 -2.21
N ALA A 43 12.16 6.86 -1.65
CA ALA A 43 12.03 8.13 -0.93
C ALA A 43 11.36 9.21 -1.80
N ALA A 44 11.76 9.30 -3.08
CA ALA A 44 11.12 10.20 -4.03
C ALA A 44 9.62 9.87 -4.27
N VAL A 45 9.26 8.59 -4.32
CA VAL A 45 7.85 8.16 -4.48
C VAL A 45 7.03 8.38 -3.22
N TYR A 46 7.62 8.13 -2.04
CA TYR A 46 7.01 8.46 -0.75
C TYR A 46 6.91 9.97 -0.51
N GLY A 47 7.66 10.77 -1.26
CA GLY A 47 7.72 12.23 -1.08
C GLY A 47 8.44 12.64 0.20
N VAL A 48 9.44 11.88 0.63
CA VAL A 48 10.23 12.10 1.85
C VAL A 48 11.69 12.40 1.51
N ASP A 49 12.38 13.14 2.38
CA ASP A 49 13.80 13.42 2.28
C ASP A 49 14.57 12.60 3.33
N PRO A 50 15.34 11.60 2.92
CA PRO A 50 16.10 10.77 3.85
C PRO A 50 17.21 11.55 4.58
N SER A 51 17.62 12.71 4.04
CA SER A 51 18.72 13.51 4.61
C SER A 51 18.27 14.52 5.68
N GLY A 52 16.96 14.68 5.89
CA GLY A 52 16.43 15.71 6.78
C GLY A 52 16.75 17.17 6.37
N SER A 53 17.24 17.38 5.14
CA SER A 53 17.75 18.67 4.67
C SER A 53 16.67 19.63 4.12
N GLY A 54 15.40 19.25 4.14
CA GLY A 54 14.26 20.14 3.89
C GLY A 54 14.20 20.79 2.51
N ASN A 55 14.81 20.21 1.47
CA ASN A 55 14.90 20.83 0.15
C ASN A 55 14.27 19.99 -0.98
N ALA A 56 13.09 19.42 -0.73
CA ALA A 56 12.27 18.88 -1.81
C ALA A 56 11.48 20.03 -2.45
N GLY A 57 11.92 20.47 -3.62
CA GLY A 57 11.22 21.47 -4.43
C GLY A 57 9.89 20.96 -4.98
N GLY A 58 8.87 20.92 -4.14
CA GLY A 58 7.49 20.58 -4.46
C GLY A 58 6.55 21.67 -3.94
N SER A 59 5.81 22.28 -4.84
CA SER A 59 4.92 23.41 -4.62
C SER A 59 3.80 23.13 -3.60
N GLY A 60 3.81 23.87 -2.49
CA GLY A 60 2.59 24.30 -1.81
C GLY A 60 1.96 23.37 -0.80
N GLY A 61 2.66 23.01 0.28
CA GLY A 61 2.05 22.49 1.50
C GLY A 61 2.35 23.40 2.68
N VAL A 62 1.32 23.91 3.34
CA VAL A 62 1.44 24.78 4.52
C VAL A 62 1.68 23.90 5.75
N GLY A 63 2.84 24.07 6.40
CA GLY A 63 3.05 23.65 7.80
C GLY A 63 3.65 22.27 8.03
N GLY A 64 4.70 21.86 7.32
CA GLY A 64 5.56 20.76 7.76
C GLY A 64 6.45 21.20 8.94
N SER A 65 6.44 20.46 10.04
CA SER A 65 7.40 20.63 11.13
C SER A 65 8.82 20.29 10.64
N GLU A 66 9.85 21.01 11.13
CA GLU A 66 11.27 20.82 10.79
C GLU A 66 11.83 19.43 11.27
N ASP A 67 11.00 18.53 11.73
CA ASP A 67 11.37 17.34 12.51
C ASP A 67 11.14 15.98 11.83
N ALA A 68 11.03 15.90 10.51
CA ALA A 68 10.61 14.62 9.96
C ALA A 68 11.52 14.06 8.85
N ALA A 69 12.78 13.80 9.18
CA ALA A 69 13.56 12.81 8.41
C ALA A 69 12.82 11.46 8.46
N ARG A 70 12.72 10.78 7.32
CA ARG A 70 12.17 9.43 7.23
C ARG A 70 13.12 8.56 6.44
N ASP A 71 13.52 7.46 7.05
CA ASP A 71 14.27 6.44 6.31
C ASP A 71 13.29 5.59 5.52
N VAL A 72 13.72 5.17 4.34
CA VAL A 72 12.95 4.25 3.50
C VAL A 72 13.68 2.93 3.38
N VAL A 73 12.95 1.85 3.65
CA VAL A 73 13.48 0.49 3.66
C VAL A 73 12.67 -0.44 2.77
N ALA A 74 13.31 -1.51 2.29
CA ALA A 74 12.66 -2.57 1.53
C ALA A 74 13.05 -3.93 2.11
N LEU A 75 12.04 -4.69 2.55
CA LEU A 75 12.18 -6.01 3.15
C LEU A 75 11.81 -7.09 2.14
N GLY A 76 12.45 -8.24 2.24
CA GLY A 76 12.09 -9.43 1.45
C GLY A 76 10.77 -10.05 1.93
N GLY A 77 9.72 -9.87 1.14
CA GLY A 77 8.35 -10.35 1.38
C GLY A 77 7.36 -9.52 0.59
N GLU A 78 6.13 -9.97 0.46
CA GLU A 78 5.10 -9.18 -0.21
C GLU A 78 4.40 -8.22 0.80
N GLY A 79 3.40 -7.43 0.34
CA GLY A 79 2.82 -6.34 1.13
C GLY A 79 2.35 -6.71 2.53
N ILE A 80 1.74 -7.90 2.71
CA ILE A 80 1.24 -8.33 4.02
C ILE A 80 2.36 -8.51 5.05
N LEU A 81 3.57 -8.87 4.61
CA LEU A 81 4.73 -8.91 5.49
C LEU A 81 5.05 -7.53 6.05
N GLY A 82 4.84 -6.46 5.26
CA GLY A 82 5.04 -5.09 5.73
C GLY A 82 4.07 -4.72 6.86
N LEU A 83 2.79 -5.12 6.75
CA LEU A 83 1.78 -4.89 7.79
C LEU A 83 2.16 -5.63 9.08
N GLU A 84 2.45 -6.95 8.96
CA GLU A 84 2.89 -7.75 10.10
C GLU A 84 4.18 -7.22 10.72
N ALA A 85 5.18 -6.82 9.90
CA ALA A 85 6.44 -6.29 10.39
C ALA A 85 6.30 -4.96 11.13
N ALA A 86 5.37 -4.08 10.73
CA ALA A 86 5.08 -2.85 11.44
C ALA A 86 4.53 -3.15 12.84
N VAL A 87 3.56 -4.06 12.93
CA VAL A 87 3.00 -4.51 14.21
C VAL A 87 4.08 -5.19 15.06
N ALA A 88 4.79 -6.17 14.50
CA ALA A 88 5.84 -6.92 15.22
C ALA A 88 6.98 -6.03 15.73
N SER A 89 7.23 -4.89 15.07
CA SER A 89 8.28 -3.94 15.46
C SER A 89 7.80 -2.93 16.50
N LEU A 90 6.49 -2.68 16.62
CA LEU A 90 5.92 -1.64 17.48
C LEU A 90 5.07 -2.19 18.64
N VAL A 91 4.67 -3.45 18.59
CA VAL A 91 3.74 -4.04 19.56
C VAL A 91 4.46 -5.06 20.44
N GLU A 92 4.24 -4.96 21.74
CA GLU A 92 4.64 -5.91 22.77
C GLU A 92 3.46 -6.17 23.72
N PRO A 93 3.50 -7.16 24.61
CA PRO A 93 2.42 -7.41 25.56
C PRO A 93 2.04 -6.18 26.37
N GLY A 94 0.78 -5.76 26.26
CA GLY A 94 0.21 -4.58 26.93
C GLY A 94 0.29 -3.28 26.11
N THR A 95 0.77 -3.31 24.87
CA THR A 95 0.65 -2.16 23.93
C THR A 95 -0.81 -1.99 23.55
N GLU A 96 -1.38 -0.79 23.78
CA GLU A 96 -2.73 -0.43 23.37
C GLU A 96 -2.73 0.09 21.93
N VAL A 97 -3.47 -0.57 21.04
CA VAL A 97 -3.51 -0.23 19.62
C VAL A 97 -4.92 0.08 19.16
N LEU A 98 -5.12 1.27 18.60
CA LEU A 98 -6.34 1.67 17.92
C LEU A 98 -6.30 1.19 16.47
N CYS A 99 -7.17 0.26 16.09
CA CYS A 99 -7.29 -0.25 14.72
C CYS A 99 -8.52 0.37 14.05
N LEU A 100 -8.31 1.36 13.18
CA LEU A 100 -9.37 2.02 12.42
C LEU A 100 -9.57 1.29 11.10
N SER A 101 -10.78 0.79 10.85
CA SER A 101 -11.06 -0.13 9.74
C SER A 101 -12.39 0.17 9.04
N ASN A 102 -12.44 -0.13 7.76
CA ASN A 102 -13.65 -0.37 6.98
C ASN A 102 -13.41 -1.51 5.98
N GLY A 103 -12.66 -2.55 6.37
CA GLY A 103 -12.46 -3.69 5.50
C GLY A 103 -11.40 -4.68 5.98
N LEU A 104 -11.15 -5.66 5.12
CA LEU A 104 -10.36 -6.86 5.41
C LEU A 104 -8.94 -6.55 5.94
N TYR A 105 -8.24 -5.58 5.34
CA TYR A 105 -6.87 -5.27 5.73
C TYR A 105 -6.81 -4.43 7.00
N GLY A 106 -7.80 -3.55 7.21
CA GLY A 106 -7.93 -2.80 8.45
C GLY A 106 -8.23 -3.72 9.65
N GLU A 107 -9.13 -4.69 9.50
CA GLU A 107 -9.39 -5.72 10.52
C GLU A 107 -8.18 -6.61 10.75
N GLY A 108 -7.45 -6.96 9.68
CA GLY A 108 -6.23 -7.77 9.76
C GLY A 108 -5.13 -7.16 10.63
N PHE A 109 -5.08 -5.84 10.81
CA PHE A 109 -4.17 -5.22 11.77
C PHE A 109 -4.51 -5.63 13.20
N ALA A 110 -5.78 -5.71 13.59
CA ALA A 110 -6.19 -6.15 14.92
C ALA A 110 -5.74 -7.59 15.19
N ASP A 111 -5.89 -8.49 14.21
CA ASP A 111 -5.44 -9.88 14.32
C ASP A 111 -3.91 -9.96 14.52
N PHE A 112 -3.14 -9.13 13.82
CA PHE A 112 -1.69 -9.06 14.04
C PHE A 112 -1.36 -8.53 15.45
N VAL A 113 -2.00 -7.44 15.88
CA VAL A 113 -1.80 -6.87 17.23
C VAL A 113 -2.01 -7.92 18.31
N GLU A 114 -3.12 -8.65 18.27
CA GLU A 114 -3.42 -9.71 19.23
C GLU A 114 -2.39 -10.85 19.16
N SER A 115 -1.92 -11.21 17.95
CA SER A 115 -0.91 -12.27 17.74
C SER A 115 0.44 -11.93 18.37
N TYR A 116 0.78 -10.65 18.47
CA TYR A 116 1.99 -10.17 19.12
C TYR A 116 1.78 -9.77 20.59
N GLY A 117 0.57 -10.02 21.13
CA GLY A 117 0.23 -9.85 22.54
C GLY A 117 -0.18 -8.44 22.93
N GLY A 118 -0.40 -7.55 21.98
CA GLY A 118 -1.00 -6.23 22.18
C GLY A 118 -2.50 -6.30 22.40
N GLU A 119 -3.08 -5.19 22.83
CA GLU A 119 -4.51 -5.01 23.05
C GLU A 119 -5.13 -4.17 21.93
N ALA A 120 -5.86 -4.81 21.01
CA ALA A 120 -6.49 -4.13 19.89
C ALA A 120 -7.85 -3.53 20.29
N THR A 121 -8.04 -2.25 19.97
CA THR A 121 -9.35 -1.59 19.96
C THR A 121 -9.77 -1.38 18.51
N LEU A 122 -10.65 -2.24 18.01
CA LEU A 122 -11.15 -2.15 16.64
C LEU A 122 -12.31 -1.13 16.58
N VAL A 123 -12.12 -0.09 15.77
CA VAL A 123 -13.13 0.92 15.41
C VAL A 123 -13.45 0.74 13.94
N ALA A 124 -14.54 0.03 13.63
CA ALA A 124 -14.86 -0.44 12.28
C ALA A 124 -16.19 0.12 11.74
N ALA A 125 -16.24 0.29 10.42
CA ALA A 125 -17.43 0.50 9.63
C ALA A 125 -17.59 -0.61 8.58
N ASP A 126 -18.73 -0.65 7.90
CA ASP A 126 -18.95 -1.57 6.77
C ASP A 126 -18.00 -1.26 5.63
N SER A 127 -17.71 -2.24 4.79
CA SER A 127 -16.61 -2.20 3.80
C SER A 127 -16.82 -1.22 2.64
N ASP A 128 -18.05 -0.79 2.40
CA ASP A 128 -18.45 0.22 1.42
C ASP A 128 -18.64 1.62 2.03
N GLU A 129 -18.57 1.74 3.37
CA GLU A 129 -18.70 2.98 4.11
C GLU A 129 -17.32 3.67 4.35
N PRO A 130 -17.29 4.98 4.62
CA PRO A 130 -16.06 5.67 5.00
C PRO A 130 -15.54 5.20 6.37
N LEU A 131 -14.26 5.51 6.66
CA LEU A 131 -13.72 5.33 8.01
C LEU A 131 -14.64 6.00 9.05
N PRO A 132 -14.93 5.32 10.18
CA PRO A 132 -15.92 5.77 11.18
C PRO A 132 -15.33 6.86 12.09
N LEU A 133 -15.16 8.08 11.56
CA LEU A 133 -14.46 9.17 12.24
C LEU A 133 -15.15 9.63 13.54
N ASP A 134 -16.47 9.54 13.62
CA ASP A 134 -17.19 9.90 14.85
C ASP A 134 -16.94 8.85 15.97
N ALA A 135 -16.91 7.57 15.60
CA ALA A 135 -16.55 6.50 16.54
C ALA A 135 -15.05 6.55 16.91
N LEU A 136 -14.19 7.04 16.01
CA LEU A 136 -12.79 7.34 16.31
C LEU A 136 -12.69 8.42 17.42
N ASP A 137 -13.45 9.52 17.29
CA ASP A 137 -13.47 10.57 18.31
C ASP A 137 -13.97 10.05 19.68
N GLU A 138 -14.97 9.17 19.68
CA GLU A 138 -15.47 8.53 20.90
C GLU A 138 -14.40 7.64 21.54
N ALA A 139 -13.68 6.85 20.74
CA ALA A 139 -12.60 5.98 21.22
C ALA A 139 -11.42 6.77 21.79
N LEU A 140 -11.02 7.87 21.12
CA LEU A 140 -9.95 8.75 21.57
C LEU A 140 -10.31 9.55 22.82
N ALA A 141 -11.61 9.81 23.06
CA ALA A 141 -12.08 10.54 24.23
C ALA A 141 -12.33 9.64 25.46
N ALA A 142 -12.20 8.33 25.33
CA ALA A 142 -12.46 7.38 26.41
C ALA A 142 -11.34 7.45 27.46
N ASP A 143 -11.69 7.83 28.70
CA ASP A 143 -10.75 8.01 29.84
C ASP A 143 -10.00 6.72 30.25
N GLU A 144 -10.37 5.57 29.70
CA GLU A 144 -9.85 4.26 30.13
C GLU A 144 -8.68 3.74 29.25
N LYS A 145 -8.36 4.43 28.15
CA LYS A 145 -7.35 3.96 27.18
C LYS A 145 -6.41 5.08 26.74
N ASP A 146 -5.14 4.81 26.89
CA ASP A 146 -4.05 5.59 26.30
C ASP A 146 -3.47 4.75 25.15
N PHE A 147 -3.71 5.13 23.90
CA PHE A 147 -3.21 4.40 22.74
C PHE A 147 -1.74 4.70 22.47
N ASP A 148 -0.94 3.66 22.27
CA ASP A 148 0.47 3.77 21.85
C ASP A 148 0.58 3.89 20.33
N VAL A 149 -0.28 3.16 19.60
CA VAL A 149 -0.24 3.04 18.13
C VAL A 149 -1.66 3.13 17.56
N ALA A 150 -1.80 3.75 16.41
CA ALA A 150 -3.02 3.72 15.60
C ALA A 150 -2.71 3.16 14.20
N THR A 151 -3.53 2.22 13.73
CA THR A 151 -3.40 1.61 12.41
C THR A 151 -4.58 1.93 11.52
N MET A 152 -4.36 2.10 10.21
CA MET A 152 -5.43 2.31 9.23
C MET A 152 -4.98 1.94 7.81
N VAL A 153 -5.94 1.78 6.91
CA VAL A 153 -5.71 1.46 5.49
C VAL A 153 -6.11 2.65 4.62
N HIS A 154 -5.24 3.08 3.70
CA HIS A 154 -5.55 4.15 2.76
C HIS A 154 -6.44 3.68 1.60
N CYS A 155 -6.21 2.48 1.08
CA CYS A 155 -7.04 1.89 0.02
C CYS A 155 -7.36 0.43 0.32
N GLU A 156 -8.61 0.15 0.71
CA GLU A 156 -9.10 -1.21 0.84
C GLU A 156 -9.27 -1.85 -0.54
N THR A 157 -8.34 -2.73 -0.89
CA THR A 157 -8.29 -3.35 -2.22
C THR A 157 -9.46 -4.27 -2.53
N PRO A 158 -10.07 -4.98 -1.56
CA PRO A 158 -11.23 -5.85 -1.80
C PRO A 158 -12.44 -5.10 -2.36
N THR A 159 -12.70 -3.92 -1.86
CA THR A 159 -13.85 -3.08 -2.22
C THR A 159 -13.52 -1.92 -3.15
N GLY A 160 -12.23 -1.57 -3.26
CA GLY A 160 -11.79 -0.38 -4.00
C GLY A 160 -12.08 0.94 -3.27
N THR A 161 -12.31 0.90 -1.96
CA THR A 161 -12.60 2.09 -1.15
C THR A 161 -11.30 2.84 -0.85
N LEU A 162 -11.27 4.14 -1.19
CA LEU A 162 -10.20 5.06 -0.83
C LEU A 162 -10.62 5.85 0.41
N ASN A 163 -9.83 5.78 1.47
CA ASN A 163 -10.12 6.37 2.76
C ASN A 163 -9.50 7.76 2.93
N ASP A 164 -10.23 8.68 3.56
CA ASP A 164 -9.71 9.97 4.03
C ASP A 164 -8.89 9.78 5.31
N ILE A 165 -7.65 9.26 5.13
CA ILE A 165 -6.72 9.09 6.25
C ILE A 165 -6.23 10.44 6.79
N GLY A 166 -6.28 11.53 6.00
CA GLY A 166 -5.90 12.86 6.44
C GLY A 166 -6.72 13.33 7.62
N SER A 167 -8.05 13.20 7.53
CA SER A 167 -8.97 13.53 8.62
C SER A 167 -8.79 12.64 9.86
N ALA A 168 -8.48 11.36 9.68
CA ALA A 168 -8.17 10.45 10.79
C ALA A 168 -6.87 10.86 11.51
N LEU A 169 -5.80 11.13 10.76
CA LEU A 169 -4.52 11.60 11.30
C LEU A 169 -4.66 12.93 12.07
N ASP A 170 -5.50 13.86 11.58
CA ASP A 170 -5.77 15.13 12.28
C ASP A 170 -6.42 14.89 13.65
N ARG A 171 -7.39 13.97 13.74
CA ARG A 171 -8.11 13.65 14.99
C ARG A 171 -7.19 12.96 15.99
N ILE A 172 -6.40 11.98 15.54
CA ILE A 172 -5.42 11.27 16.37
C ILE A 172 -4.41 12.27 16.95
N ALA A 173 -3.77 13.08 16.09
CA ALA A 173 -2.79 14.06 16.52
C ALA A 173 -3.36 15.14 17.44
N ALA A 174 -4.64 15.50 17.29
CA ALA A 174 -5.33 16.46 18.16
C ALA A 174 -5.66 15.87 19.53
N ALA A 175 -5.93 14.57 19.63
CA ALA A 175 -6.20 13.87 20.88
C ALA A 175 -4.89 13.57 21.64
N ASP A 176 -3.91 12.98 20.97
CA ASP A 176 -2.59 12.73 21.51
C ASP A 176 -1.55 12.68 20.37
N ALA A 177 -0.61 13.62 20.37
CA ALA A 177 0.46 13.71 19.39
C ALA A 177 1.54 12.62 19.54
N GLU A 178 1.58 11.90 20.66
CA GLU A 178 2.56 10.83 20.90
C GLU A 178 2.11 9.49 20.29
N VAL A 179 0.85 9.30 19.95
CA VAL A 179 0.35 8.09 19.28
C VAL A 179 1.08 7.90 17.95
N LEU A 180 1.72 6.76 17.78
CA LEU A 180 2.40 6.40 16.52
C LEU A 180 1.38 5.94 15.49
N THR A 181 1.53 6.37 14.24
CA THR A 181 0.59 6.04 13.16
C THR A 181 1.21 5.06 12.16
N VAL A 182 0.50 3.97 11.87
CA VAL A 182 0.84 2.98 10.85
C VAL A 182 -0.22 3.00 9.76
N VAL A 183 0.17 3.28 8.53
CA VAL A 183 -0.77 3.34 7.40
C VAL A 183 -0.39 2.33 6.33
N ASP A 184 -1.32 1.44 6.00
CA ASP A 184 -1.25 0.63 4.80
C ASP A 184 -1.61 1.47 3.58
N ALA A 185 -0.60 1.87 2.81
CA ALA A 185 -0.74 2.53 1.51
C ALA A 185 -0.35 1.59 0.35
N VAL A 186 -0.28 0.28 0.59
CA VAL A 186 0.16 -0.74 -0.38
C VAL A 186 -0.57 -0.62 -1.72
N SER A 187 -1.88 -0.42 -1.71
CA SER A 187 -2.68 -0.38 -2.93
C SER A 187 -2.87 1.02 -3.53
N SER A 188 -2.37 2.07 -2.87
CA SER A 188 -2.51 3.46 -3.30
C SER A 188 -1.19 4.15 -3.63
N LEU A 189 -0.11 3.81 -2.92
CA LEU A 189 1.18 4.49 -3.03
C LEU A 189 1.75 4.41 -4.47
N GLY A 190 2.10 5.57 -5.03
CA GLY A 190 2.52 5.71 -6.42
C GLY A 190 1.38 6.01 -7.38
N GLY A 191 0.13 5.61 -7.08
CA GLY A 191 -1.06 5.91 -7.88
C GLY A 191 -1.93 7.01 -7.31
N VAL A 192 -1.86 7.24 -5.98
CA VAL A 192 -2.63 8.27 -5.26
C VAL A 192 -1.66 9.03 -4.34
N PRO A 193 -1.85 10.34 -4.12
CA PRO A 193 -1.11 11.07 -3.10
C PRO A 193 -1.31 10.48 -1.70
N VAL A 194 -0.24 10.28 -0.95
CA VAL A 194 -0.25 9.82 0.44
C VAL A 194 0.44 10.89 1.29
N PRO A 195 -0.13 11.35 2.42
CA PRO A 195 0.48 12.34 3.30
C PRO A 195 1.57 11.69 4.18
N THR A 196 2.62 11.14 3.55
CA THR A 196 3.66 10.34 4.21
C THR A 196 4.40 11.13 5.29
N ASP A 197 4.53 12.46 5.11
CA ASP A 197 5.13 13.38 6.08
C ASP A 197 4.39 13.45 7.43
N ARG A 198 3.18 12.92 7.50
CA ARG A 198 2.32 12.88 8.70
C ARG A 198 2.18 11.47 9.30
N ILE A 199 2.82 10.48 8.69
CA ILE A 199 2.67 9.07 9.05
C ILE A 199 3.99 8.56 9.63
N ASP A 200 3.95 7.79 10.71
CA ASP A 200 5.15 7.24 11.33
C ASP A 200 5.70 6.02 10.60
N VAL A 201 4.82 5.13 10.17
CA VAL A 201 5.16 3.98 9.32
C VAL A 201 4.17 3.92 8.16
N CYS A 202 4.62 4.34 6.98
CA CYS A 202 3.83 4.28 5.75
C CYS A 202 4.28 3.07 4.91
N LEU A 203 3.37 2.15 4.67
CA LEU A 203 3.65 0.86 4.02
C LEU A 203 3.33 0.88 2.52
N GLY A 204 4.16 0.21 1.73
CA GLY A 204 3.99 -0.01 0.29
C GLY A 204 4.44 -1.41 -0.12
N ALA A 205 4.22 -1.78 -1.39
CA ALA A 205 4.62 -3.08 -1.92
C ALA A 205 4.93 -3.05 -3.42
N SER A 206 5.86 -3.92 -3.82
CA SER A 206 6.38 -3.97 -5.19
C SER A 206 5.35 -4.32 -6.26
N GLN A 207 4.37 -5.18 -5.96
CA GLN A 207 3.43 -5.79 -6.92
C GLN A 207 2.17 -4.96 -7.20
N LYS A 208 2.07 -3.76 -6.69
CA LYS A 208 0.93 -2.84 -6.83
C LYS A 208 1.24 -1.72 -7.82
N CYS A 209 1.03 -0.46 -7.46
CA CYS A 209 1.27 0.66 -8.38
C CYS A 209 2.71 0.77 -8.90
N PHE A 210 3.69 0.18 -8.23
CA PHE A 210 5.07 0.15 -8.70
C PHE A 210 5.29 -0.77 -9.91
N SER A 211 4.42 -1.77 -10.11
CA SER A 211 4.48 -2.70 -11.26
C SER A 211 5.78 -3.53 -11.34
N ALA A 212 6.33 -3.88 -10.19
CA ALA A 212 7.35 -4.91 -10.05
C ALA A 212 6.69 -6.24 -9.63
N PRO A 213 7.40 -7.38 -9.66
CA PRO A 213 6.89 -8.63 -9.14
C PRO A 213 6.60 -8.55 -7.63
N PRO A 214 5.72 -9.41 -7.08
CA PRO A 214 5.58 -9.56 -5.64
C PRO A 214 6.88 -10.09 -5.04
N GLY A 215 7.29 -9.57 -3.88
CA GLY A 215 8.50 -10.02 -3.19
C GLY A 215 9.19 -8.97 -2.34
N LEU A 216 8.77 -7.70 -2.42
CA LEU A 216 9.28 -6.65 -1.56
C LEU A 216 8.14 -5.88 -0.91
N ALA A 217 8.15 -5.82 0.43
CA ALA A 217 7.44 -4.84 1.22
C ALA A 217 8.34 -3.61 1.40
N THR A 218 7.79 -2.41 1.31
CA THR A 218 8.52 -1.16 1.49
C THR A 218 7.89 -0.33 2.60
N ALA A 219 8.69 0.45 3.31
CA ALA A 219 8.19 1.35 4.34
C ALA A 219 8.98 2.66 4.38
N ALA A 220 8.27 3.78 4.60
CA ALA A 220 8.89 5.01 5.08
C ALA A 220 8.63 5.10 6.59
N VAL A 221 9.70 5.26 7.38
CA VAL A 221 9.68 5.15 8.85
C VAL A 221 10.23 6.43 9.46
N SER A 222 9.47 7.03 10.40
CA SER A 222 9.87 8.27 11.11
C SER A 222 10.91 7.99 12.20
N ASP A 223 11.66 9.03 12.59
CA ASP A 223 12.63 8.92 13.69
C ASP A 223 11.99 8.48 15.00
N ARG A 224 10.77 8.93 15.31
CA ARG A 224 10.08 8.52 16.53
C ARG A 224 9.59 7.06 16.47
N ALA A 225 9.20 6.56 15.29
CA ALA A 225 8.91 5.14 15.12
C ALA A 225 10.18 4.29 15.28
N TRP A 226 11.32 4.72 14.73
CA TRP A 226 12.60 4.04 14.96
C TRP A 226 12.96 3.98 16.44
N ALA A 227 12.83 5.10 17.16
CA ALA A 227 13.11 5.13 18.60
C ALA A 227 12.20 4.19 19.40
N ALA A 228 10.92 4.10 19.02
CA ALA A 228 9.99 3.16 19.64
C ALA A 228 10.35 1.70 19.34
N MET A 229 10.71 1.37 18.10
CA MET A 229 11.16 0.04 17.71
C MET A 229 12.45 -0.37 18.47
N GLU A 230 13.42 0.55 18.58
CA GLU A 230 14.65 0.30 19.35
C GLU A 230 14.37 0.04 20.84
N ALA A 231 13.42 0.77 21.42
CA ALA A 231 13.04 0.58 22.83
C ALA A 231 12.35 -0.77 23.09
N ARG A 232 11.61 -1.29 22.11
CA ARG A 232 10.89 -2.57 22.19
C ARG A 232 11.75 -3.79 21.87
N ASP A 233 12.87 -3.62 21.16
CA ASP A 233 13.83 -4.67 20.79
C ASP A 233 13.15 -5.92 20.17
N PRO A 234 12.47 -5.80 19.02
CA PRO A 234 11.72 -6.90 18.43
C PRO A 234 12.61 -8.09 18.05
N HIS A 235 12.16 -9.30 18.38
CA HIS A 235 12.99 -10.51 18.27
C HIS A 235 12.87 -11.26 16.94
N SER A 236 11.94 -10.86 16.05
CA SER A 236 11.78 -11.52 14.75
C SER A 236 12.96 -11.18 13.82
N LEU A 237 13.37 -12.16 13.02
CA LEU A 237 14.36 -11.93 11.97
C LEU A 237 13.74 -11.32 10.70
N TYR A 238 12.55 -11.78 10.29
CA TYR A 238 11.91 -11.37 9.05
C TYR A 238 10.92 -10.23 9.23
N THR A 239 10.10 -10.28 10.29
CA THR A 239 9.11 -9.23 10.61
C THR A 239 9.72 -8.20 11.57
N ASN A 240 10.81 -7.55 11.14
CA ASN A 240 11.56 -6.59 11.94
C ASN A 240 12.21 -5.55 11.03
N PHE A 241 11.84 -4.28 11.20
CA PHE A 241 12.41 -3.19 10.41
C PHE A 241 13.81 -2.76 10.88
N LEU A 242 14.14 -2.90 12.18
CA LEU A 242 15.38 -2.38 12.76
C LEU A 242 16.66 -2.77 12.01
N PRO A 243 16.86 -4.04 11.59
CA PRO A 243 18.08 -4.42 10.88
C PRO A 243 18.26 -3.75 9.50
N PHE A 244 17.19 -3.13 8.97
CA PHE A 244 17.22 -2.43 7.69
C PHE A 244 17.47 -0.93 7.82
N ARG A 245 17.44 -0.36 9.03
CA ARG A 245 17.75 1.05 9.28
C ARG A 245 19.18 1.39 8.87
N ASP A 246 20.13 0.52 9.18
CA ASP A 246 21.52 0.64 8.74
C ASP A 246 22.02 -0.70 8.21
N VAL A 247 22.16 -0.78 6.89
CA VAL A 247 22.68 -1.97 6.20
C VAL A 247 24.15 -1.80 5.77
N SER A 248 24.90 -0.85 6.38
CA SER A 248 26.33 -0.59 6.06
C SER A 248 27.22 -1.81 6.30
N ASP A 249 26.93 -2.60 7.33
CA ASP A 249 27.64 -3.83 7.68
C ASP A 249 27.04 -5.08 7.01
N GLY A 250 26.02 -4.94 6.16
CA GLY A 250 25.35 -6.03 5.44
C GLY A 250 23.87 -6.12 5.76
N PHE A 251 23.17 -7.03 5.10
CA PHE A 251 21.74 -7.27 5.28
C PHE A 251 21.50 -8.34 6.35
N PRO A 252 20.34 -8.32 7.05
CA PRO A 252 20.05 -9.30 8.11
C PRO A 252 19.92 -10.74 7.58
N TYR A 253 19.64 -10.88 6.27
CA TYR A 253 19.57 -12.16 5.55
C TYR A 253 19.92 -11.93 4.08
N THR A 254 20.22 -13.01 3.34
CA THR A 254 20.45 -12.93 1.89
C THR A 254 19.25 -12.33 1.19
N HIS A 255 19.39 -11.13 0.65
CA HIS A 255 18.29 -10.36 0.07
C HIS A 255 17.83 -10.91 -1.29
N LEU A 256 16.61 -10.59 -1.68
CA LEU A 256 15.97 -11.02 -2.94
C LEU A 256 16.49 -10.19 -4.12
N THR A 257 17.64 -10.55 -4.66
CA THR A 257 18.36 -9.75 -5.67
C THR A 257 17.51 -9.42 -6.89
N THR A 258 16.78 -10.41 -7.43
CA THR A 258 15.96 -10.22 -8.64
C THR A 258 14.86 -9.22 -8.41
N GLU A 259 14.19 -9.29 -7.25
CA GLU A 259 13.08 -8.40 -6.84
C GLU A 259 13.59 -6.98 -6.58
N VAL A 260 14.77 -6.83 -5.97
CA VAL A 260 15.42 -5.53 -5.77
C VAL A 260 15.74 -4.86 -7.11
N VAL A 261 16.36 -5.61 -8.04
CA VAL A 261 16.66 -5.11 -9.38
C VAL A 261 15.40 -4.77 -10.18
N ALA A 262 14.35 -5.60 -10.04
CA ALA A 262 13.07 -5.36 -10.70
C ALA A 262 12.38 -4.11 -10.18
N LEU A 263 12.33 -3.93 -8.85
CA LEU A 263 11.71 -2.76 -8.23
C LEU A 263 12.49 -1.49 -8.54
N ASP A 264 13.83 -1.52 -8.50
CA ASP A 264 14.67 -0.40 -8.92
C ASP A 264 14.37 0.03 -10.36
N ALA A 265 14.26 -0.92 -11.28
CA ALA A 265 13.91 -0.63 -12.68
C ALA A 265 12.50 -0.08 -12.83
N ALA A 266 11.52 -0.62 -12.09
CA ALA A 266 10.13 -0.20 -12.13
C ALA A 266 9.95 1.23 -11.60
N LEU A 267 10.59 1.56 -10.47
CA LEU A 267 10.59 2.92 -9.92
C LEU A 267 11.30 3.92 -10.83
N GLY A 268 12.36 3.48 -11.53
CA GLY A 268 12.99 4.31 -12.56
C GLY A 268 12.00 4.73 -13.64
N LEU A 269 11.22 3.80 -14.18
CA LEU A 269 10.19 4.10 -15.18
C LEU A 269 9.10 5.05 -14.64
N LEU A 270 8.67 4.82 -13.40
CA LEU A 270 7.65 5.63 -12.74
C LEU A 270 8.14 7.07 -12.52
N LEU A 271 9.36 7.26 -12.05
CA LEU A 271 9.95 8.57 -11.82
C LEU A 271 10.31 9.30 -13.12
N ASP A 272 10.74 8.57 -14.17
CA ASP A 272 10.98 9.14 -15.50
C ASP A 272 9.68 9.68 -16.15
N GLU A 273 8.53 9.04 -15.89
CA GLU A 273 7.20 9.53 -16.27
C GLU A 273 6.78 10.76 -15.46
N GLY A 274 7.16 10.79 -14.19
CA GLY A 274 6.79 11.80 -13.21
C GLY A 274 5.50 11.46 -12.44
N LEU A 275 5.54 11.65 -11.12
CA LEU A 275 4.45 11.24 -10.21
C LEU A 275 3.10 11.86 -10.56
N ASP A 276 3.07 13.12 -10.95
CA ASP A 276 1.83 13.80 -11.31
C ASP A 276 1.21 13.18 -12.57
N ALA A 277 1.99 12.91 -13.61
CA ALA A 277 1.52 12.24 -14.83
C ALA A 277 1.04 10.81 -14.52
N VAL A 278 1.74 10.10 -13.63
CA VAL A 278 1.32 8.77 -13.17
C VAL A 278 -0.03 8.83 -12.46
N ARG A 279 -0.26 9.79 -11.59
CA ARG A 279 -1.54 10.01 -10.87
C ARG A 279 -2.65 10.37 -11.84
N GLU A 280 -2.42 11.32 -12.74
CA GLU A 280 -3.39 11.73 -13.77
C GLU A 280 -3.85 10.53 -14.63
N ARG A 281 -2.94 9.64 -15.03
CA ARG A 281 -3.36 8.46 -15.81
C ARG A 281 -4.10 7.41 -14.99
N HIS A 282 -3.84 7.30 -13.67
CA HIS A 282 -4.64 6.46 -12.80
C HIS A 282 -6.07 6.99 -12.68
N GLU A 283 -6.23 8.30 -12.46
CA GLU A 283 -7.54 8.95 -12.44
C GLU A 283 -8.29 8.76 -13.75
N ALA A 284 -7.62 8.95 -14.89
CA ALA A 284 -8.24 8.79 -16.21
C ALA A 284 -8.68 7.32 -16.45
N ALA A 285 -7.85 6.34 -16.08
CA ALA A 285 -8.16 4.93 -16.22
C ALA A 285 -9.33 4.52 -15.30
N ALA A 286 -9.33 4.99 -14.06
CA ALA A 286 -10.40 4.74 -13.10
C ALA A 286 -11.74 5.35 -13.55
N ALA A 287 -11.73 6.62 -13.97
CA ALA A 287 -12.91 7.29 -14.48
C ALA A 287 -13.50 6.52 -15.69
N ARG A 288 -12.62 6.10 -16.63
CA ARG A 288 -13.03 5.32 -17.79
C ARG A 288 -13.60 3.94 -17.40
N CYS A 289 -12.99 3.27 -16.43
CA CYS A 289 -13.47 1.96 -15.94
C CYS A 289 -14.89 2.08 -15.36
N ARG A 290 -15.13 3.07 -14.51
CA ARG A 290 -16.45 3.31 -13.90
C ARG A 290 -17.49 3.74 -14.95
N GLU A 291 -17.12 4.62 -15.88
CA GLU A 291 -18.00 5.01 -17.00
C GLU A 291 -18.47 3.79 -17.79
N ARG A 292 -17.52 2.94 -18.22
CA ARG A 292 -17.83 1.72 -18.98
C ARG A 292 -18.62 0.70 -18.14
N GLY A 293 -18.31 0.58 -16.83
CA GLY A 293 -19.09 -0.26 -15.92
C GLY A 293 -20.56 0.16 -15.85
N ALA A 294 -20.82 1.46 -15.69
CA ALA A 294 -22.17 2.01 -15.69
C ALA A 294 -22.91 1.77 -17.02
N GLU A 295 -22.25 1.89 -18.18
CA GLU A 295 -22.82 1.53 -19.49
C GLU A 295 -23.24 0.05 -19.56
N LEU A 296 -22.55 -0.83 -18.86
CA LEU A 296 -22.84 -2.27 -18.77
C LEU A 296 -23.84 -2.60 -17.66
N GLY A 297 -24.30 -1.61 -16.89
CA GLY A 297 -25.24 -1.79 -15.78
C GLY A 297 -24.59 -2.38 -14.52
N LEU A 298 -23.28 -2.25 -14.36
CA LEU A 298 -22.54 -2.64 -13.17
C LEU A 298 -22.51 -1.47 -12.17
N GLU A 299 -22.74 -1.76 -10.91
CA GLU A 299 -22.64 -0.80 -9.80
C GLU A 299 -21.27 -0.98 -9.11
N THR A 300 -20.66 0.13 -8.67
CA THR A 300 -19.42 0.08 -7.87
C THR A 300 -19.74 -0.22 -6.42
N VAL A 301 -18.89 -0.99 -5.74
CA VAL A 301 -19.06 -1.32 -4.32
C VAL A 301 -19.06 -0.04 -3.48
N PRO A 302 -18.01 0.83 -3.49
CA PRO A 302 -18.13 2.10 -2.81
C PRO A 302 -18.78 3.14 -3.70
N ASP A 303 -19.35 4.18 -3.10
CA ASP A 303 -19.77 5.37 -3.83
C ASP A 303 -18.65 5.91 -4.72
N PRO A 304 -18.98 6.51 -5.89
CA PRO A 304 -17.97 7.03 -6.82
C PRO A 304 -16.99 8.03 -6.22
N GLU A 305 -17.40 8.81 -5.19
CA GLU A 305 -16.55 9.79 -4.50
C GLU A 305 -15.50 9.14 -3.61
N ARG A 306 -15.72 7.88 -3.19
CA ARG A 306 -14.81 7.06 -2.38
C ARG A 306 -14.10 5.98 -3.18
N SER A 307 -14.37 5.88 -4.48
CA SER A 307 -13.74 4.88 -5.33
C SER A 307 -12.28 5.22 -5.61
N SER A 308 -11.39 4.25 -5.38
CA SER A 308 -9.95 4.38 -5.61
C SER A 308 -9.61 4.61 -7.09
N PRO A 309 -8.62 5.47 -7.39
CA PRO A 309 -8.04 5.56 -8.73
C PRO A 309 -7.22 4.34 -9.16
N THR A 310 -6.95 3.37 -8.27
CA THR A 310 -6.08 2.23 -8.57
C THR A 310 -6.82 0.92 -8.84
N VAL A 311 -8.02 0.78 -8.33
CA VAL A 311 -8.88 -0.41 -8.48
C VAL A 311 -10.35 0.00 -8.51
N THR A 312 -11.13 -0.62 -9.38
CA THR A 312 -12.60 -0.54 -9.35
C THR A 312 -13.16 -1.90 -9.01
N ALA A 313 -13.96 -1.97 -7.96
CA ALA A 313 -14.73 -3.14 -7.57
C ALA A 313 -16.18 -2.95 -8.00
N PHE A 314 -16.72 -3.92 -8.74
CA PHE A 314 -18.09 -3.94 -9.19
C PHE A 314 -18.88 -5.03 -8.46
N GLU A 315 -20.12 -4.74 -8.12
CA GLU A 315 -21.06 -5.74 -7.65
C GLU A 315 -21.34 -6.78 -8.73
N ALA A 316 -21.24 -8.06 -8.37
CA ALA A 316 -21.51 -9.19 -9.23
C ALA A 316 -22.11 -10.36 -8.42
N PRO A 317 -23.24 -10.18 -7.70
CA PRO A 317 -23.76 -11.12 -6.71
C PRO A 317 -23.91 -12.55 -7.26
N GLY A 318 -23.17 -13.50 -6.67
CA GLY A 318 -23.15 -14.91 -7.05
C GLY A 318 -22.57 -15.21 -8.43
N ARG A 319 -22.05 -14.21 -9.16
CA ARG A 319 -21.59 -14.35 -10.55
C ARG A 319 -20.10 -14.06 -10.76
N ALA A 320 -19.41 -13.49 -9.75
CA ALA A 320 -18.04 -13.03 -9.90
C ALA A 320 -17.10 -14.13 -10.44
N ALA A 321 -17.18 -15.33 -9.90
CA ALA A 321 -16.34 -16.45 -10.31
C ALA A 321 -16.67 -16.95 -11.75
N GLU A 322 -17.95 -16.99 -12.13
CA GLU A 322 -18.39 -17.35 -13.50
C GLU A 322 -17.85 -16.33 -14.51
N ILE A 323 -18.03 -15.04 -14.23
CA ILE A 323 -17.58 -13.96 -15.13
C ILE A 323 -16.05 -14.00 -15.27
N GLN A 324 -15.32 -14.17 -14.17
CA GLN A 324 -13.85 -14.27 -14.17
C GLN A 324 -13.38 -15.45 -15.03
N GLU A 325 -14.00 -16.64 -14.88
CA GLU A 325 -13.64 -17.83 -15.65
C GLU A 325 -13.91 -17.64 -17.14
N ARG A 326 -15.07 -17.10 -17.51
CA ARG A 326 -15.41 -16.80 -18.91
C ARG A 326 -14.45 -15.78 -19.53
N LEU A 327 -14.12 -14.69 -18.84
CA LEU A 327 -13.14 -13.71 -19.30
C LEU A 327 -11.79 -14.37 -19.58
N ARG A 328 -11.32 -15.21 -18.67
CA ARG A 328 -10.06 -15.93 -18.83
C ARG A 328 -10.08 -16.91 -20.03
N GLU A 329 -11.16 -17.68 -20.19
CA GLU A 329 -11.23 -18.74 -21.21
C GLU A 329 -11.61 -18.21 -22.59
N GLU A 330 -12.53 -17.25 -22.66
CA GLU A 330 -13.09 -16.76 -23.92
C GLU A 330 -12.35 -15.55 -24.47
N ARG A 331 -11.66 -14.75 -23.58
CA ARG A 331 -11.09 -13.43 -23.92
C ARG A 331 -9.61 -13.25 -23.55
N ASP A 332 -9.01 -14.22 -22.85
CA ASP A 332 -7.65 -14.11 -22.30
C ASP A 332 -7.44 -12.86 -21.42
N VAL A 333 -8.49 -12.45 -20.69
CA VAL A 333 -8.48 -11.35 -19.73
C VAL A 333 -8.62 -11.93 -18.32
N ILE A 334 -7.71 -11.53 -17.43
CA ILE A 334 -7.66 -12.01 -16.05
C ILE A 334 -8.00 -10.85 -15.11
N LEU A 335 -9.15 -10.93 -14.46
CA LEU A 335 -9.60 -10.07 -13.38
C LEU A 335 -9.47 -10.78 -12.04
N ALA A 336 -9.73 -10.08 -10.94
CA ALA A 336 -9.85 -10.69 -9.62
C ALA A 336 -11.32 -10.69 -9.16
N THR A 337 -11.68 -11.66 -8.33
CA THR A 337 -12.94 -11.64 -7.56
C THR A 337 -12.73 -10.89 -6.24
N GLY A 338 -13.78 -10.71 -5.44
CA GLY A 338 -13.69 -10.24 -4.07
C GLY A 338 -12.79 -11.13 -3.20
N LEU A 339 -12.62 -10.76 -1.93
CA LEU A 339 -11.89 -11.53 -0.92
C LEU A 339 -12.79 -11.76 0.30
N GLY A 340 -12.45 -12.75 1.12
CA GLY A 340 -13.22 -13.08 2.32
C GLY A 340 -14.67 -13.44 1.98
N GLU A 341 -15.61 -12.78 2.64
CA GLU A 341 -17.05 -13.03 2.45
C GLU A 341 -17.54 -12.57 1.07
N ASP A 342 -16.91 -11.54 0.47
CA ASP A 342 -17.28 -10.97 -0.84
C ASP A 342 -16.69 -11.73 -2.04
N ALA A 343 -16.00 -12.86 -1.81
CA ALA A 343 -15.28 -13.58 -2.86
C ALA A 343 -16.17 -14.00 -4.06
N GLY A 344 -17.48 -14.27 -3.82
CA GLY A 344 -18.47 -14.64 -4.82
C GLY A 344 -19.24 -13.48 -5.45
N ASP A 345 -19.19 -12.31 -4.82
CA ASP A 345 -20.14 -11.23 -5.07
C ASP A 345 -19.51 -9.96 -5.67
N VAL A 346 -18.18 -9.88 -5.69
CA VAL A 346 -17.43 -8.71 -6.20
C VAL A 346 -16.48 -9.11 -7.32
N LEU A 347 -16.45 -8.32 -8.39
CA LEU A 347 -15.49 -8.41 -9.49
C LEU A 347 -14.59 -7.18 -9.49
N ARG A 348 -13.26 -7.36 -9.52
CA ARG A 348 -12.29 -6.27 -9.41
C ARG A 348 -11.46 -6.09 -10.65
N VAL A 349 -11.41 -4.85 -11.16
CA VAL A 349 -10.56 -4.40 -12.26
C VAL A 349 -9.40 -3.60 -11.69
N GLY A 350 -8.18 -4.15 -11.79
CA GLY A 350 -6.97 -3.51 -11.30
C GLY A 350 -6.31 -2.64 -12.37
N HIS A 351 -6.75 -1.40 -12.46
CA HIS A 351 -6.14 -0.38 -13.31
C HIS A 351 -5.07 0.39 -12.53
N MET A 352 -4.06 -0.31 -12.01
CA MET A 352 -2.97 0.26 -11.22
C MET A 352 -1.60 0.00 -11.86
N GLY A 353 -0.66 0.87 -11.56
CA GLY A 353 0.70 0.77 -12.08
C GLY A 353 0.74 0.82 -13.61
N HIS A 354 1.38 -0.15 -14.25
CA HIS A 354 1.47 -0.25 -15.71
C HIS A 354 0.10 -0.46 -16.40
N ASN A 355 -0.89 -0.95 -15.66
CA ASN A 355 -2.25 -1.17 -16.16
C ASN A 355 -3.13 0.09 -16.13
N ALA A 356 -2.72 1.17 -15.47
CA ALA A 356 -3.49 2.42 -15.40
C ALA A 356 -3.45 3.17 -16.74
N ARG A 357 -4.15 2.63 -17.73
CA ARG A 357 -4.20 3.12 -19.11
C ARG A 357 -5.61 2.94 -19.68
N VAL A 358 -6.13 4.00 -20.30
CA VAL A 358 -7.46 4.02 -20.86
C VAL A 358 -7.65 2.93 -21.93
N ASP A 359 -6.67 2.72 -22.80
CA ASP A 359 -6.71 1.68 -23.85
C ASP A 359 -6.84 0.26 -23.26
N ARG A 360 -6.13 -0.04 -22.16
CA ARG A 360 -6.24 -1.33 -21.48
C ARG A 360 -7.58 -1.49 -20.76
N VAL A 361 -8.09 -0.42 -20.19
CA VAL A 361 -9.42 -0.41 -19.58
C VAL A 361 -10.49 -0.65 -20.63
N ASP A 362 -10.44 0.04 -21.77
CA ASP A 362 -11.40 -0.16 -22.85
C ASP A 362 -11.41 -1.61 -23.37
N GLU A 363 -10.22 -2.18 -23.63
CA GLU A 363 -10.09 -3.59 -24.04
C GLU A 363 -10.65 -4.56 -22.97
N THR A 364 -10.41 -4.27 -21.69
CA THR A 364 -10.95 -5.07 -20.58
C THR A 364 -12.47 -5.00 -20.51
N MET A 365 -13.03 -3.80 -20.63
CA MET A 365 -14.47 -3.59 -20.53
C MET A 365 -15.22 -4.07 -21.77
N ASP A 366 -14.58 -4.04 -22.95
CA ASP A 366 -15.13 -4.69 -24.16
C ASP A 366 -15.19 -6.21 -23.98
N ALA A 367 -14.12 -6.82 -23.45
CA ALA A 367 -14.14 -8.25 -23.14
C ALA A 367 -15.19 -8.61 -22.07
N LEU A 368 -15.37 -7.74 -21.07
CA LEU A 368 -16.38 -7.93 -20.02
C LEU A 368 -17.80 -7.85 -20.60
N ALA A 369 -18.06 -6.90 -21.51
CA ALA A 369 -19.35 -6.78 -22.20
C ALA A 369 -19.74 -8.04 -22.97
N ASP A 370 -18.76 -8.74 -23.55
CA ASP A 370 -19.00 -9.96 -24.33
C ASP A 370 -19.35 -11.18 -23.46
N VAL A 371 -19.08 -11.15 -22.16
CA VAL A 371 -19.31 -12.29 -21.25
C VAL A 371 -20.40 -12.03 -20.19
N LEU A 372 -20.90 -10.81 -20.05
CA LEU A 372 -22.03 -10.49 -19.18
C LEU A 372 -23.36 -11.03 -19.74
#